data_575fa2de31f5bb70aad5de8cc0948224
#
_entry.id   575fa2de31f5bb70aad5de8cc0948224
#
_cell.length_a   1.000
_cell.length_b   1.000
_cell.length_c   1.000
_cell.angle_alpha   90.00
_cell.angle_beta   90.00
_cell.angle_gamma   90.00
#
_symmetry.space_group_name_H-M   'P 1'
#
loop_
_entity.id
_entity.type
_entity.pdbx_description
1 polymer ?
#
loop_
_entity_poly.entity_id
_entity_poly.type
_entity_poly.pdbx_seq_one_letter_code
_entity_poly.pdbx_strand_id
1 'polypeptide(L)'
;MSQILCPICNQPIRMDVGSCACAKGHKFTIISNIINFLPNEDDESLKEEVMHWDQYAIKGKASIEPNSYIRSKILRDYESLFYRSITDEWPDYSQKSICMVEIGCGYGSAIRFLNGINFAKVDYVGIDISLQSMLRDNLKSRPNWTVRFVRASANTGLFKDNTLDMVFSTSALHHLRVTDVIKWTSKTLKCGGLFIINEPSEINPFAKLGRKLVKDFHTKGERPLDPKKVNKIAKEYNLELIYEKGVHFLSGPMMYFVEILGFPAPLSVFAYYVSKFFDHFVNSPSWNYSFVQVYRRV
;
A
#
# COMPACT_ATOMS: atom_id res chain seq x y z
N MET A 1 -16.64 -0.50 -14.08
CA MET A 1 -16.55 0.23 -12.80
C MET A 1 -16.52 -0.77 -11.68
N SER A 2 -15.55 -0.66 -10.77
CA SER A 2 -15.48 -1.46 -9.56
C SER A 2 -16.73 -1.22 -8.70
N GLN A 3 -17.43 -2.28 -8.38
CA GLN A 3 -18.65 -2.21 -7.60
C GLN A 3 -18.28 -2.30 -6.12
N ILE A 4 -18.41 -1.19 -5.40
CA ILE A 4 -18.18 -1.13 -3.96
C ILE A 4 -19.39 -1.76 -3.25
N LEU A 5 -19.11 -2.64 -2.29
CA LEU A 5 -20.13 -3.36 -1.52
C LEU A 5 -20.27 -2.78 -0.11
N CYS A 6 -21.44 -2.92 0.43
CA CYS A 6 -21.75 -2.61 1.83
C CYS A 6 -20.95 -3.54 2.77
N PRO A 7 -20.18 -3.01 3.72
CA PRO A 7 -19.38 -3.83 4.65
C PRO A 7 -20.22 -4.70 5.60
N ILE A 8 -21.51 -4.37 5.77
CA ILE A 8 -22.42 -5.08 6.69
C ILE A 8 -23.12 -6.25 6.00
N CYS A 9 -23.53 -6.10 4.73
CA CYS A 9 -24.38 -7.10 4.08
C CYS A 9 -23.97 -7.50 2.66
N ASN A 10 -22.82 -7.04 2.18
CA ASN A 10 -22.23 -7.32 0.86
C ASN A 10 -23.15 -6.97 -0.33
N GLN A 11 -24.15 -6.11 -0.13
CA GLN A 11 -24.97 -5.60 -1.24
C GLN A 11 -24.30 -4.38 -1.87
N PRO A 12 -24.50 -4.16 -3.18
CA PRO A 12 -23.97 -2.98 -3.86
C PRO A 12 -24.41 -1.68 -3.19
N ILE A 13 -23.48 -0.73 -3.10
CA ILE A 13 -23.77 0.63 -2.62
C ILE A 13 -24.28 1.48 -3.79
N ARG A 14 -25.35 2.26 -3.53
CA ARG A 14 -25.84 3.34 -4.39
C ARG A 14 -25.41 4.67 -3.80
N MET A 15 -24.93 5.54 -4.66
CA MET A 15 -24.45 6.87 -4.28
C MET A 15 -25.59 7.88 -4.47
N ASP A 16 -25.81 8.70 -3.45
CA ASP A 16 -26.68 9.88 -3.46
C ASP A 16 -25.88 11.13 -3.13
N VAL A 17 -26.49 12.30 -3.20
CA VAL A 17 -25.83 13.57 -2.81
C VAL A 17 -25.54 13.54 -1.31
N GLY A 18 -24.25 13.54 -0.93
CA GLY A 18 -23.81 13.61 0.47
C GLY A 18 -23.95 12.31 1.27
N SER A 19 -24.53 11.25 0.69
CA SER A 19 -24.70 9.95 1.36
C SER A 19 -24.63 8.78 0.40
N CYS A 20 -24.51 7.58 0.93
CA CYS A 20 -24.70 6.37 0.16
C CYS A 20 -25.43 5.31 0.98
N ALA A 21 -26.12 4.41 0.31
CA ALA A 21 -26.90 3.35 0.95
C ALA A 21 -26.89 2.05 0.14
N CYS A 22 -27.08 0.92 0.80
CA CYS A 22 -27.32 -0.36 0.13
C CYS A 22 -28.81 -0.69 0.05
N ALA A 23 -29.15 -1.71 -0.75
CA ALA A 23 -30.53 -2.14 -0.91
C ALA A 23 -31.21 -2.64 0.38
N LYS A 24 -30.43 -3.02 1.41
CA LYS A 24 -30.94 -3.40 2.75
C LYS A 24 -31.11 -2.22 3.70
N GLY A 25 -30.89 -0.97 3.23
CA GLY A 25 -31.11 0.24 4.02
C GLY A 25 -29.95 0.67 4.92
N HIS A 26 -28.79 0.02 4.89
CA HIS A 26 -27.61 0.52 5.59
C HIS A 26 -27.14 1.80 4.90
N LYS A 27 -27.04 2.89 5.70
CA LYS A 27 -26.66 4.22 5.22
C LYS A 27 -25.27 4.59 5.72
N PHE A 28 -24.49 5.27 4.88
CA PHE A 28 -23.14 5.74 5.18
C PHE A 28 -22.99 7.18 4.74
N THR A 29 -22.10 7.91 5.39
CA THR A 29 -21.81 9.31 5.07
C THR A 29 -20.79 9.41 3.94
N ILE A 30 -20.85 10.54 3.22
CA ILE A 30 -19.81 10.96 2.29
C ILE A 30 -19.21 12.25 2.82
N ILE A 31 -17.90 12.26 3.08
CA ILE A 31 -17.16 13.39 3.60
C ILE A 31 -16.16 13.83 2.53
N SER A 32 -16.32 15.02 1.95
CA SER A 32 -15.42 15.53 0.88
C SER A 32 -15.16 14.50 -0.24
N ASN A 33 -16.24 13.87 -0.74
CA ASN A 33 -16.21 12.80 -1.75
C ASN A 33 -15.56 11.48 -1.30
N ILE A 34 -15.27 11.31 -0.02
CA ILE A 34 -14.78 10.06 0.57
C ILE A 34 -15.96 9.30 1.17
N ILE A 35 -16.18 8.07 0.72
CA ILE A 35 -17.19 7.17 1.30
C ILE A 35 -16.70 6.73 2.68
N ASN A 36 -17.47 7.01 3.72
CA ASN A 36 -17.07 6.65 5.10
C ASN A 36 -17.84 5.42 5.59
N PHE A 37 -17.12 4.29 5.66
CA PHE A 37 -17.63 3.02 6.21
C PHE A 37 -17.22 2.78 7.66
N LEU A 38 -16.52 3.73 8.30
CA LEU A 38 -16.13 3.66 9.71
C LEU A 38 -16.96 4.64 10.55
N PRO A 39 -18.26 4.38 10.80
CA PRO A 39 -19.12 5.37 11.43
C PRO A 39 -18.90 5.49 12.95
N ASN A 40 -18.77 4.38 13.67
CA ASN A 40 -18.54 4.36 15.11
C ASN A 40 -17.93 2.99 15.45
N GLU A 41 -16.68 2.97 15.76
CA GLU A 41 -15.96 1.73 16.00
C GLU A 41 -16.03 1.33 17.46
N ASP A 42 -16.47 0.10 17.71
CA ASP A 42 -16.37 -0.53 19.03
C ASP A 42 -14.99 -1.20 19.23
N ASP A 43 -14.17 -1.31 18.18
CA ASP A 43 -12.82 -1.89 18.22
C ASP A 43 -11.79 -0.83 18.66
N GLU A 44 -11.36 -0.90 19.91
CA GLU A 44 -10.38 0.01 20.48
C GLU A 44 -9.02 -0.03 19.75
N SER A 45 -8.61 -1.18 19.24
CA SER A 45 -7.36 -1.32 18.48
C SER A 45 -7.43 -0.53 17.18
N LEU A 46 -8.56 -0.58 16.49
CA LEU A 46 -8.77 0.18 15.24
C LEU A 46 -8.89 1.68 15.53
N LYS A 47 -9.49 2.08 16.66
CA LYS A 47 -9.50 3.50 17.09
C LYS A 47 -8.10 4.03 17.35
N GLU A 48 -7.25 3.28 18.04
CA GLU A 48 -5.84 3.67 18.26
C GLU A 48 -5.10 3.86 16.94
N GLU A 49 -5.27 2.95 15.97
CA GLU A 49 -4.67 3.05 14.64
C GLU A 49 -5.19 4.28 13.86
N VAL A 50 -6.49 4.51 13.84
CA VAL A 50 -7.10 5.69 13.20
C VAL A 50 -6.55 6.97 13.79
N MET A 51 -6.53 7.10 15.12
CA MET A 51 -6.01 8.27 15.80
C MET A 51 -4.52 8.51 15.47
N HIS A 52 -3.71 7.44 15.47
CA HIS A 52 -2.30 7.55 15.14
C HIS A 52 -2.09 8.11 13.73
N TRP A 53 -2.73 7.52 12.73
CA TRP A 53 -2.55 7.93 11.34
C TRP A 53 -3.20 9.28 11.00
N ASP A 54 -4.33 9.63 11.61
CA ASP A 54 -4.91 10.97 11.48
C ASP A 54 -4.00 12.04 12.10
N GLN A 55 -3.43 11.80 13.28
CA GLN A 55 -2.46 12.71 13.89
C GLN A 55 -1.18 12.84 13.07
N TYR A 56 -0.67 11.72 12.55
CA TYR A 56 0.47 11.71 11.66
C TYR A 56 0.20 12.57 10.40
N ALA A 57 -0.96 12.40 9.80
CA ALA A 57 -1.37 13.20 8.66
C ALA A 57 -1.49 14.69 9.00
N ILE A 58 -2.06 15.08 10.16
CA ILE A 58 -2.23 16.48 10.59
C ILE A 58 -0.88 17.13 10.86
N LYS A 59 0.01 16.47 11.59
CA LYS A 59 1.34 17.01 11.93
C LYS A 59 2.25 17.19 10.72
N GLY A 60 1.95 16.51 9.62
CA GLY A 60 2.58 16.74 8.32
C GLY A 60 3.91 16.06 8.11
N LYS A 61 4.52 15.50 9.15
CA LYS A 61 5.85 14.87 9.05
C LYS A 61 6.12 13.93 10.21
N ALA A 62 6.76 12.81 9.89
CA ALA A 62 7.55 12.11 10.87
C ALA A 62 8.67 13.05 11.38
N SER A 63 9.04 12.93 12.66
CA SER A 63 10.13 13.70 13.26
C SER A 63 11.48 13.50 12.54
N ILE A 64 11.59 12.43 11.75
CA ILE A 64 12.77 12.06 10.98
C ILE A 64 12.35 11.85 9.52
N GLU A 65 12.70 12.80 8.65
CA GLU A 65 12.52 12.65 7.20
C GLU A 65 13.88 12.44 6.53
N PRO A 66 14.01 11.37 5.74
CA PRO A 66 15.20 11.18 4.94
C PRO A 66 15.45 12.36 3.99
N ASN A 67 16.71 12.69 3.78
CA ASN A 67 17.12 13.67 2.79
C ASN A 67 16.33 13.49 1.49
N SER A 68 15.74 14.58 0.98
CA SER A 68 14.84 14.56 -0.19
C SER A 68 15.47 13.93 -1.43
N TYR A 69 16.78 14.07 -1.59
CA TYR A 69 17.53 13.42 -2.68
C TYR A 69 17.56 11.91 -2.52
N ILE A 70 17.91 11.39 -1.33
CA ILE A 70 17.94 9.95 -1.03
C ILE A 70 16.54 9.36 -1.21
N ARG A 71 15.52 10.02 -0.64
CA ARG A 71 14.12 9.61 -0.79
C ARG A 71 13.70 9.51 -2.25
N SER A 72 14.08 10.47 -3.10
CA SER A 72 13.78 10.41 -4.53
C SER A 72 14.45 9.25 -5.27
N LYS A 73 15.64 8.82 -4.83
CA LYS A 73 16.33 7.66 -5.39
C LYS A 73 15.64 6.35 -5.00
N ILE A 74 15.28 6.22 -3.73
CA ILE A 74 14.55 5.04 -3.22
C ILE A 74 13.19 4.90 -3.93
N LEU A 75 12.45 6.00 -4.07
CA LEU A 75 11.17 5.98 -4.80
C LEU A 75 11.35 5.50 -6.25
N ARG A 76 12.39 5.95 -6.96
CA ARG A 76 12.69 5.49 -8.33
C ARG A 76 13.01 4.01 -8.42
N ASP A 77 13.69 3.45 -7.42
CA ASP A 77 13.94 2.01 -7.38
C ASP A 77 12.60 1.23 -7.32
N TYR A 78 11.66 1.66 -6.48
CA TYR A 78 10.33 1.05 -6.43
C TYR A 78 9.53 1.29 -7.71
N GLU A 79 9.51 2.51 -8.26
CA GLU A 79 8.85 2.81 -9.54
C GLU A 79 9.34 1.87 -10.65
N SER A 80 10.66 1.65 -10.74
CA SER A 80 11.23 0.72 -11.73
C SER A 80 10.78 -0.73 -11.53
N LEU A 81 10.65 -1.18 -10.28
CA LEU A 81 10.20 -2.54 -9.98
C LEU A 81 8.73 -2.73 -10.33
N PHE A 82 7.87 -1.79 -9.94
CA PHE A 82 6.45 -1.83 -10.27
C PHE A 82 6.23 -1.74 -11.78
N TYR A 83 6.93 -0.85 -12.46
CA TYR A 83 6.86 -0.74 -13.91
C TYR A 83 7.15 -2.08 -14.58
N ARG A 84 8.28 -2.72 -14.28
CA ARG A 84 8.65 -4.02 -14.85
C ARG A 84 7.64 -5.09 -14.51
N SER A 85 7.24 -5.20 -13.24
CA SER A 85 6.28 -6.23 -12.81
C SER A 85 4.95 -6.17 -13.56
N ILE A 86 4.52 -4.98 -13.99
CA ILE A 86 3.26 -4.81 -14.72
C ILE A 86 3.47 -4.99 -16.22
N THR A 87 4.53 -4.40 -16.78
CA THR A 87 4.76 -4.45 -18.21
C THR A 87 5.17 -5.84 -18.71
N ASP A 88 5.87 -6.61 -17.90
CA ASP A 88 6.25 -7.98 -18.21
C ASP A 88 5.02 -8.91 -18.22
N GLU A 89 4.06 -8.68 -17.31
CA GLU A 89 2.83 -9.47 -17.24
C GLU A 89 1.74 -8.99 -18.20
N TRP A 90 1.71 -7.70 -18.48
CA TRP A 90 0.73 -7.09 -19.37
C TRP A 90 1.43 -6.27 -20.47
N PRO A 91 2.01 -6.92 -21.51
CA PRO A 91 2.70 -6.20 -22.60
C PRO A 91 1.81 -5.19 -23.32
N ASP A 92 0.50 -5.43 -23.35
CA ASP A 92 -0.53 -4.58 -23.94
C ASP A 92 -1.16 -3.59 -22.94
N TYR A 93 -0.49 -3.29 -21.83
CA TYR A 93 -1.05 -2.47 -20.73
C TYR A 93 -1.62 -1.13 -21.19
N SER A 94 -1.03 -0.51 -22.22
CA SER A 94 -1.47 0.79 -22.76
C SER A 94 -2.87 0.74 -23.40
N GLN A 95 -3.34 -0.44 -23.77
CA GLN A 95 -4.68 -0.66 -24.35
C GLN A 95 -5.70 -1.09 -23.28
N LYS A 96 -5.26 -1.41 -22.07
CA LYS A 96 -6.14 -1.93 -21.02
C LYS A 96 -6.91 -0.84 -20.31
N SER A 97 -8.19 -1.14 -20.10
CA SER A 97 -9.01 -0.45 -19.09
C SER A 97 -9.02 -1.29 -17.84
N ILE A 98 -8.50 -0.75 -16.73
CA ILE A 98 -8.32 -1.51 -15.49
C ILE A 98 -9.17 -0.98 -14.35
N CYS A 99 -9.64 -1.91 -13.51
CA CYS A 99 -10.21 -1.62 -12.18
C CYS A 99 -9.16 -1.96 -11.13
N MET A 100 -8.75 -0.97 -10.35
CA MET A 100 -7.64 -1.10 -9.41
C MET A 100 -8.02 -0.65 -8.01
N VAL A 101 -7.53 -1.38 -7.02
CA VAL A 101 -7.67 -1.03 -5.59
C VAL A 101 -6.31 -0.86 -4.95
N GLU A 102 -6.13 0.21 -4.17
CA GLU A 102 -4.97 0.42 -3.31
C GLU A 102 -5.37 0.25 -1.85
N ILE A 103 -4.69 -0.64 -1.14
CA ILE A 103 -4.84 -0.89 0.29
C ILE A 103 -3.87 0.01 1.06
N GLY A 104 -4.38 0.77 2.05
CA GLY A 104 -3.58 1.74 2.79
C GLY A 104 -3.12 2.88 1.88
N CYS A 105 -4.06 3.48 1.14
CA CYS A 105 -3.72 4.45 0.11
C CYS A 105 -3.15 5.77 0.67
N GLY A 106 -3.41 6.09 1.93
CA GLY A 106 -3.04 7.37 2.52
C GLY A 106 -3.54 8.53 1.66
N TYR A 107 -2.63 9.34 1.19
CA TYR A 107 -2.89 10.42 0.22
C TYR A 107 -2.64 10.00 -1.24
N GLY A 108 -2.71 8.72 -1.55
CA GLY A 108 -2.50 8.18 -2.90
C GLY A 108 -1.04 8.19 -3.34
N SER A 109 -0.09 8.17 -2.42
CA SER A 109 1.34 8.30 -2.74
C SER A 109 1.89 7.14 -3.57
N ALA A 110 1.30 5.95 -3.45
CA ALA A 110 1.74 4.77 -4.19
C ALA A 110 1.34 4.83 -5.67
N ILE A 111 0.36 5.64 -6.06
CA ILE A 111 0.07 5.91 -7.49
C ILE A 111 1.29 6.51 -8.22
N ARG A 112 2.22 7.12 -7.50
CA ARG A 112 3.51 7.53 -8.06
C ARG A 112 4.25 6.37 -8.71
N PHE A 113 4.17 5.17 -8.12
CA PHE A 113 4.81 3.98 -8.67
C PHE A 113 4.24 3.56 -10.02
N LEU A 114 3.05 4.04 -10.37
CA LEU A 114 2.41 3.82 -11.65
C LEU A 114 2.59 5.00 -12.62
N ASN A 115 3.46 5.96 -12.29
CA ASN A 115 3.58 7.21 -13.05
C ASN A 115 4.08 7.01 -14.50
N GLY A 116 4.88 5.98 -14.72
CA GLY A 116 5.36 5.60 -16.06
C GLY A 116 4.42 4.69 -16.85
N ILE A 117 3.27 4.28 -16.25
CA ILE A 117 2.35 3.32 -16.86
C ILE A 117 1.10 4.04 -17.34
N ASN A 118 0.91 4.08 -18.67
CA ASN A 118 -0.21 4.77 -19.30
C ASN A 118 -1.27 3.75 -19.72
N PHE A 119 -2.16 3.37 -18.81
CA PHE A 119 -3.34 2.59 -19.15
C PHE A 119 -4.34 3.41 -19.98
N ALA A 120 -5.11 2.75 -20.86
CA ALA A 120 -6.17 3.41 -21.62
C ALA A 120 -7.22 4.07 -20.73
N LYS A 121 -7.59 3.38 -19.63
CA LYS A 121 -8.51 3.90 -18.59
C LYS A 121 -8.23 3.24 -17.26
N VAL A 122 -8.36 4.00 -16.17
CA VAL A 122 -8.23 3.48 -14.81
C VAL A 122 -9.45 3.86 -13.98
N ASP A 123 -10.08 2.86 -13.38
CA ASP A 123 -11.05 3.02 -12.30
C ASP A 123 -10.36 2.64 -10.98
N TYR A 124 -9.88 3.66 -10.24
CA TYR A 124 -9.10 3.51 -9.02
C TYR A 124 -9.96 3.72 -7.78
N VAL A 125 -9.81 2.83 -6.81
CA VAL A 125 -10.36 2.98 -5.47
C VAL A 125 -9.24 2.85 -4.44
N GLY A 126 -9.00 3.93 -3.69
CA GLY A 126 -8.10 3.92 -2.53
C GLY A 126 -8.87 3.61 -1.25
N ILE A 127 -8.38 2.66 -0.45
CA ILE A 127 -8.92 2.33 0.87
C ILE A 127 -7.92 2.74 1.94
N ASP A 128 -8.37 3.50 2.93
CA ASP A 128 -7.57 3.85 4.11
C ASP A 128 -8.47 4.03 5.33
N ILE A 129 -7.91 3.89 6.53
CA ILE A 129 -8.61 4.19 7.79
C ILE A 129 -8.50 5.68 8.16
N SER A 130 -7.43 6.35 7.69
CA SER A 130 -7.16 7.76 8.01
C SER A 130 -7.92 8.70 7.06
N LEU A 131 -8.92 9.38 7.60
CA LEU A 131 -9.63 10.42 6.86
C LEU A 131 -8.70 11.60 6.54
N GLN A 132 -7.85 11.99 7.50
CA GLN A 132 -6.96 13.12 7.36
C GLN A 132 -5.89 12.91 6.27
N SER A 133 -5.42 11.65 6.11
CA SER A 133 -4.53 11.31 5.01
C SER A 133 -5.20 11.48 3.65
N MET A 134 -6.41 10.97 3.49
CA MET A 134 -7.16 11.06 2.23
C MET A 134 -7.60 12.49 1.88
N LEU A 135 -7.88 13.34 2.89
CA LEU A 135 -8.20 14.77 2.67
C LEU A 135 -7.01 15.59 2.15
N ARG A 136 -5.80 15.09 2.26
CA ARG A 136 -4.58 15.70 1.70
C ARG A 136 -4.35 15.33 0.23
N ASP A 137 -5.36 14.85 -0.46
CA ASP A 137 -5.28 14.38 -1.84
C ASP A 137 -4.40 15.28 -2.72
N ASN A 138 -3.27 14.71 -3.15
CA ASN A 138 -2.38 15.27 -4.15
C ASN A 138 -2.53 14.56 -5.50
N LEU A 139 -3.53 13.68 -5.64
CA LEU A 139 -3.84 13.03 -6.89
C LEU A 139 -4.46 14.05 -7.83
N LYS A 140 -3.58 14.76 -8.54
CA LYS A 140 -4.01 15.55 -9.68
C LYS A 140 -4.80 14.63 -10.61
N SER A 141 -6.00 15.05 -10.97
CA SER A 141 -6.84 14.33 -11.91
C SER A 141 -6.02 13.96 -13.15
N ARG A 142 -5.89 12.68 -13.41
CA ARG A 142 -5.27 12.19 -14.65
C ARG A 142 -6.38 12.04 -15.68
N PRO A 143 -6.19 12.43 -16.93
CA PRO A 143 -7.25 12.48 -17.93
C PRO A 143 -8.08 11.19 -18.06
N ASN A 144 -7.44 10.03 -17.87
CA ASN A 144 -8.09 8.72 -18.06
C ASN A 144 -8.39 7.99 -16.74
N TRP A 145 -8.33 8.69 -15.59
CA TRP A 145 -8.53 8.09 -14.28
C TRP A 145 -9.83 8.57 -13.64
N THR A 146 -10.62 7.61 -13.16
CA THR A 146 -11.70 7.85 -12.20
C THR A 146 -11.18 7.46 -10.82
N VAL A 147 -11.07 8.41 -9.92
CA VAL A 147 -10.50 8.22 -8.58
C VAL A 147 -11.60 8.31 -7.54
N ARG A 148 -11.65 7.32 -6.64
CA ARG A 148 -12.56 7.28 -5.50
C ARG A 148 -11.79 6.86 -4.25
N PHE A 149 -12.20 7.41 -3.10
CA PHE A 149 -11.65 7.03 -1.81
C PHE A 149 -12.74 6.44 -0.91
N VAL A 150 -12.35 5.43 -0.14
CA VAL A 150 -13.19 4.74 0.84
C VAL A 150 -12.47 4.69 2.17
N ARG A 151 -13.03 5.32 3.17
CA ARG A 151 -12.58 5.19 4.55
C ARG A 151 -13.11 3.89 5.13
N ALA A 152 -12.24 2.89 5.24
CA ALA A 152 -12.60 1.56 5.73
C ALA A 152 -11.37 0.79 6.21
N SER A 153 -11.58 -0.20 7.06
CA SER A 153 -10.56 -1.22 7.33
C SER A 153 -10.46 -2.20 6.15
N ALA A 154 -9.26 -2.35 5.60
CA ALA A 154 -9.01 -3.30 4.53
C ALA A 154 -8.97 -4.78 4.98
N ASN A 155 -9.19 -5.06 6.27
CA ASN A 155 -9.43 -6.42 6.75
C ASN A 155 -10.74 -7.03 6.20
N THR A 156 -11.65 -6.19 5.72
CA THR A 156 -12.93 -6.60 5.11
C THR A 156 -12.91 -6.36 3.61
N GLY A 157 -13.27 -7.36 2.82
CA GLY A 157 -13.44 -7.22 1.37
C GLY A 157 -14.65 -6.36 1.04
N LEU A 158 -14.44 -5.32 0.22
CA LEU A 158 -15.47 -4.34 -0.16
C LEU A 158 -15.86 -4.41 -1.63
N PHE A 159 -15.44 -5.46 -2.34
CA PHE A 159 -15.62 -5.57 -3.79
C PHE A 159 -16.26 -6.90 -4.18
N LYS A 160 -16.97 -6.87 -5.28
CA LYS A 160 -17.57 -8.06 -5.87
C LYS A 160 -16.46 -8.98 -6.42
N ASP A 161 -16.71 -10.29 -6.32
CA ASP A 161 -15.80 -11.31 -6.86
C ASP A 161 -15.59 -11.14 -8.36
N ASN A 162 -14.37 -11.41 -8.84
CA ASN A 162 -13.96 -11.35 -10.25
C ASN A 162 -14.17 -9.98 -10.94
N THR A 163 -13.95 -8.87 -10.23
CA THR A 163 -14.15 -7.53 -10.81
C THR A 163 -12.89 -6.69 -10.91
N LEU A 164 -11.86 -7.00 -10.15
CA LEU A 164 -10.62 -6.22 -10.09
C LEU A 164 -9.55 -6.80 -11.03
N ASP A 165 -8.86 -5.94 -11.71
CA ASP A 165 -7.69 -6.29 -12.53
C ASP A 165 -6.41 -6.23 -11.69
N MET A 166 -6.35 -5.31 -10.71
CA MET A 166 -5.19 -5.13 -9.85
C MET A 166 -5.61 -4.76 -8.42
N VAL A 167 -4.94 -5.36 -7.46
CA VAL A 167 -4.92 -4.91 -6.05
C VAL A 167 -3.49 -4.67 -5.66
N PHE A 168 -3.22 -3.55 -4.99
CA PHE A 168 -1.88 -3.33 -4.53
C PHE A 168 -1.80 -2.66 -3.15
N SER A 169 -0.70 -2.91 -2.43
CA SER A 169 -0.44 -2.41 -1.09
C SER A 169 1.03 -2.00 -0.96
N THR A 170 1.26 -0.84 -0.38
CA THR A 170 2.60 -0.36 -0.09
C THR A 170 2.69 0.08 1.36
N SER A 171 3.47 -0.64 2.15
CA SER A 171 3.70 -0.34 3.57
C SER A 171 2.40 -0.21 4.39
N ALA A 172 1.42 -1.08 4.11
CA ALA A 172 0.15 -1.07 4.81
C ALA A 172 -0.31 -2.47 5.26
N LEU A 173 0.06 -3.53 4.51
CA LEU A 173 -0.37 -4.89 4.80
C LEU A 173 0.11 -5.39 6.17
N HIS A 174 1.25 -4.90 6.65
CA HIS A 174 1.82 -5.27 7.95
C HIS A 174 1.04 -4.72 9.17
N HIS A 175 0.05 -3.84 8.97
CA HIS A 175 -0.94 -3.40 9.97
C HIS A 175 -2.23 -4.23 9.93
N LEU A 176 -2.37 -5.13 8.96
CA LEU A 176 -3.62 -5.83 8.67
C LEU A 176 -3.54 -7.32 8.99
N ARG A 177 -4.69 -7.97 9.02
CA ARG A 177 -4.77 -9.44 9.07
C ARG A 177 -4.50 -10.00 7.68
N VAL A 178 -3.22 -10.28 7.41
CA VAL A 178 -2.70 -10.67 6.07
C VAL A 178 -3.53 -11.76 5.40
N THR A 179 -3.93 -12.79 6.16
CA THR A 179 -4.74 -13.90 5.64
C THR A 179 -6.11 -13.42 5.13
N ASP A 180 -6.77 -12.51 5.87
CA ASP A 180 -8.08 -11.97 5.47
C ASP A 180 -7.94 -11.14 4.18
N VAL A 181 -6.89 -10.30 4.11
CA VAL A 181 -6.62 -9.48 2.93
C VAL A 181 -6.32 -10.34 1.72
N ILE A 182 -5.45 -11.34 1.83
CA ILE A 182 -5.12 -12.26 0.74
C ILE A 182 -6.37 -13.01 0.27
N LYS A 183 -7.19 -13.48 1.22
CA LYS A 183 -8.42 -14.22 0.92
C LYS A 183 -9.42 -13.41 0.10
N TRP A 184 -9.73 -12.17 0.49
CA TRP A 184 -10.66 -11.38 -0.29
C TRP A 184 -10.04 -10.86 -1.59
N THR A 185 -8.75 -10.52 -1.60
CA THR A 185 -8.02 -10.13 -2.81
C THR A 185 -8.11 -11.23 -3.88
N SER A 186 -7.82 -12.47 -3.50
CA SER A 186 -7.93 -13.61 -4.43
C SER A 186 -9.32 -13.75 -5.03
N LYS A 187 -10.38 -13.58 -4.24
CA LYS A 187 -11.77 -13.66 -4.73
C LYS A 187 -12.13 -12.52 -5.68
N THR A 188 -11.71 -11.30 -5.36
CA THR A 188 -12.11 -10.11 -6.09
C THR A 188 -11.32 -9.88 -7.37
N LEU A 189 -10.07 -10.35 -7.44
CA LEU A 189 -9.29 -10.33 -8.66
C LEU A 189 -9.94 -11.19 -9.75
N LYS A 190 -9.85 -10.74 -10.99
CA LYS A 190 -10.14 -11.57 -12.17
C LYS A 190 -9.04 -12.62 -12.36
N CYS A 191 -9.32 -13.71 -13.08
CA CYS A 191 -8.26 -14.61 -13.54
C CYS A 191 -7.22 -13.82 -14.34
N GLY A 192 -5.92 -14.01 -14.06
CA GLY A 192 -4.82 -13.22 -14.62
C GLY A 192 -4.65 -11.83 -14.00
N GLY A 193 -5.49 -11.44 -13.03
CA GLY A 193 -5.35 -10.19 -12.27
C GLY A 193 -4.15 -10.23 -11.32
N LEU A 194 -3.60 -9.05 -10.99
CA LEU A 194 -2.37 -8.93 -10.22
C LEU A 194 -2.62 -8.44 -8.79
N PHE A 195 -1.95 -9.08 -7.83
CA PHE A 195 -1.78 -8.58 -6.48
C PHE A 195 -0.32 -8.21 -6.25
N ILE A 196 -0.06 -6.93 -6.04
CA ILE A 196 1.29 -6.38 -5.89
C ILE A 196 1.46 -5.84 -4.48
N ILE A 197 2.49 -6.27 -3.78
CA ILE A 197 2.81 -5.79 -2.43
C ILE A 197 4.25 -5.30 -2.35
N ASN A 198 4.44 -4.24 -1.58
CA ASN A 198 5.74 -3.74 -1.15
C ASN A 198 5.69 -3.51 0.35
N GLU A 199 6.38 -4.34 1.12
CA GLU A 199 6.25 -4.36 2.57
C GLU A 199 7.61 -4.43 3.29
N PRO A 200 7.72 -3.91 4.52
CA PRO A 200 8.91 -4.05 5.33
C PRO A 200 9.11 -5.51 5.76
N SER A 201 10.37 -5.97 5.71
CA SER A 201 10.73 -7.32 6.11
C SER A 201 10.89 -7.46 7.63
N GLU A 202 10.35 -8.55 8.19
CA GLU A 202 10.53 -8.95 9.58
C GLU A 202 11.99 -9.29 9.93
N ILE A 203 12.75 -9.79 8.97
CA ILE A 203 14.03 -10.48 9.22
C ILE A 203 15.22 -9.53 9.21
N ASN A 204 15.18 -8.43 8.46
CA ASN A 204 16.30 -7.51 8.33
C ASN A 204 16.85 -7.06 9.70
N PRO A 205 18.15 -7.33 10.02
CA PRO A 205 18.70 -7.05 11.37
C PRO A 205 18.84 -5.54 11.63
N PHE A 206 19.16 -4.76 10.61
CA PHE A 206 19.33 -3.31 10.74
C PHE A 206 17.97 -2.60 10.92
N ALA A 207 16.94 -3.08 10.22
CA ALA A 207 15.58 -2.60 10.42
C ALA A 207 15.06 -2.93 11.82
N LYS A 208 15.36 -4.13 12.35
CA LYS A 208 15.05 -4.50 13.74
C LYS A 208 15.70 -3.57 14.75
N LEU A 209 16.96 -3.21 14.53
CA LEU A 209 17.69 -2.27 15.38
C LEU A 209 17.05 -0.87 15.27
N GLY A 210 16.80 -0.39 14.06
CA GLY A 210 16.15 0.90 13.82
C GLY A 210 14.80 1.03 14.53
N ARG A 211 13.94 0.01 14.44
CA ARG A 211 12.63 -0.02 15.14
C ARG A 211 12.76 0.06 16.66
N LYS A 212 13.83 -0.49 17.25
CA LYS A 212 14.07 -0.35 18.71
C LYS A 212 14.51 1.06 19.10
N LEU A 213 15.22 1.76 18.21
CA LEU A 213 15.73 3.11 18.46
C LEU A 213 14.69 4.20 18.24
N VAL A 214 13.74 3.98 17.34
CA VAL A 214 12.74 4.98 16.90
C VAL A 214 11.33 4.47 17.18
N LYS A 215 10.94 4.52 18.47
CA LYS A 215 9.65 3.96 18.93
C LYS A 215 8.42 4.71 18.39
N ASP A 216 8.55 6.01 18.14
CA ASP A 216 7.41 6.87 17.76
C ASP A 216 6.91 6.65 16.32
N PHE A 217 7.63 5.85 15.53
CA PHE A 217 7.25 5.52 14.14
C PHE A 217 6.35 4.29 14.01
N HIS A 218 6.15 3.56 15.11
CA HIS A 218 5.53 2.23 15.06
C HIS A 218 4.26 2.21 15.90
N THR A 219 3.19 1.71 15.31
CA THR A 219 1.98 1.40 16.09
C THR A 219 2.15 0.07 16.83
N LYS A 220 1.40 -0.13 17.93
CA LYS A 220 1.43 -1.38 18.69
C LYS A 220 0.99 -2.60 17.88
N GLY A 221 0.18 -2.38 16.83
CA GLY A 221 -0.35 -3.40 15.92
C GLY A 221 0.59 -3.81 14.79
N GLU A 222 1.65 -3.04 14.53
CA GLU A 222 2.56 -3.26 13.42
C GLU A 222 3.33 -4.58 13.53
N ARG A 223 3.27 -5.38 12.46
CA ARG A 223 3.95 -6.68 12.36
C ARG A 223 4.64 -6.81 11.01
N PRO A 224 5.92 -6.39 10.89
CA PRO A 224 6.68 -6.58 9.66
C PRO A 224 6.57 -8.02 9.15
N LEU A 225 6.57 -8.19 7.85
CA LEU A 225 6.17 -9.44 7.22
C LEU A 225 7.38 -10.32 6.85
N ASP A 226 7.19 -11.63 6.95
CA ASP A 226 8.08 -12.61 6.34
C ASP A 226 7.56 -12.96 4.93
N PRO A 227 8.32 -12.62 3.85
CA PRO A 227 7.87 -12.86 2.48
C PRO A 227 7.55 -14.34 2.20
N LYS A 228 8.25 -15.28 2.86
CA LYS A 228 7.97 -16.71 2.72
C LYS A 228 6.62 -17.11 3.33
N LYS A 229 6.25 -16.53 4.49
CA LYS A 229 4.95 -16.77 5.10
C LYS A 229 3.84 -16.17 4.24
N VAL A 230 4.03 -14.94 3.72
CA VAL A 230 3.08 -14.30 2.81
C VAL A 230 2.86 -15.17 1.57
N ASN A 231 3.93 -15.65 0.93
CA ASN A 231 3.83 -16.51 -0.24
C ASN A 231 3.10 -17.84 0.06
N LYS A 232 3.37 -18.45 1.22
CA LYS A 232 2.66 -19.66 1.64
C LYS A 232 1.14 -19.42 1.72
N ILE A 233 0.72 -18.33 2.38
CA ILE A 233 -0.70 -17.96 2.50
C ILE A 233 -1.29 -17.68 1.12
N ALA A 234 -0.60 -16.90 0.28
CA ALA A 234 -1.06 -16.54 -1.05
C ALA A 234 -1.36 -17.78 -1.91
N LYS A 235 -0.47 -18.78 -1.86
CA LYS A 235 -0.63 -20.05 -2.57
C LYS A 235 -1.89 -20.82 -2.13
N GLU A 236 -2.24 -20.79 -0.84
CA GLU A 236 -3.45 -21.43 -0.30
C GLU A 236 -4.75 -20.82 -0.88
N TYR A 237 -4.67 -19.58 -1.40
CA TYR A 237 -5.78 -18.85 -1.99
C TYR A 237 -5.66 -18.65 -3.51
N ASN A 238 -4.97 -19.52 -4.24
CA ASN A 238 -4.83 -19.47 -5.71
C ASN A 238 -4.17 -18.18 -6.23
N LEU A 239 -3.20 -17.65 -5.50
CA LEU A 239 -2.34 -16.58 -5.94
C LEU A 239 -0.94 -17.15 -6.21
N GLU A 240 -0.54 -17.17 -7.47
CA GLU A 240 0.76 -17.64 -7.94
C GLU A 240 1.79 -16.53 -7.84
N LEU A 241 2.90 -16.76 -7.14
CA LEU A 241 4.01 -15.81 -7.10
C LEU A 241 4.74 -15.80 -8.44
N ILE A 242 4.69 -14.68 -9.15
CA ILE A 242 5.33 -14.51 -10.47
C ILE A 242 6.58 -13.64 -10.44
N TYR A 243 6.71 -12.79 -9.41
CA TYR A 243 7.89 -11.97 -9.21
C TYR A 243 8.15 -11.73 -7.73
N GLU A 244 9.43 -11.78 -7.35
CA GLU A 244 9.86 -11.46 -5.98
C GLU A 244 11.22 -10.77 -6.00
N LYS A 245 11.36 -9.69 -5.23
CA LYS A 245 12.64 -9.01 -5.05
C LYS A 245 12.75 -8.35 -3.68
N GLY A 246 13.90 -8.56 -3.03
CA GLY A 246 14.31 -7.76 -1.87
C GLY A 246 14.89 -6.42 -2.29
N VAL A 247 14.64 -5.39 -1.49
CA VAL A 247 15.02 -4.02 -1.80
C VAL A 247 15.69 -3.38 -0.57
N HIS A 248 16.82 -2.72 -0.78
CA HIS A 248 17.47 -1.89 0.21
C HIS A 248 17.96 -2.62 1.49
N PHE A 249 18.82 -3.63 1.36
CA PHE A 249 19.35 -4.38 2.52
C PHE A 249 19.92 -3.46 3.60
N LEU A 250 20.88 -2.62 3.26
CA LEU A 250 21.54 -1.68 4.15
C LEU A 250 21.14 -0.23 3.90
N SER A 251 20.91 0.16 2.64
CA SER A 251 20.61 1.53 2.28
C SER A 251 19.28 2.03 2.84
N GLY A 252 18.28 1.17 3.00
CA GLY A 252 17.01 1.51 3.63
C GLY A 252 17.17 1.90 5.10
N PRO A 253 17.70 1.02 5.97
CA PRO A 253 18.01 1.39 7.36
C PRO A 253 18.99 2.57 7.49
N MET A 254 20.03 2.62 6.66
CA MET A 254 21.04 3.68 6.71
C MET A 254 20.43 5.06 6.50
N MET A 255 19.41 5.17 5.65
CA MET A 255 18.69 6.41 5.43
C MET A 255 18.15 7.03 6.74
N TYR A 256 17.63 6.19 7.65
CA TYR A 256 17.14 6.65 8.96
C TYR A 256 18.27 6.89 9.94
N PHE A 257 19.32 6.06 9.94
CA PHE A 257 20.45 6.23 10.84
C PHE A 257 21.19 7.55 10.63
N VAL A 258 21.41 7.96 9.39
CA VAL A 258 22.10 9.23 9.11
C VAL A 258 21.28 10.44 9.55
N GLU A 259 19.94 10.37 9.46
CA GLU A 259 19.04 11.42 9.95
C GLU A 259 19.00 11.48 11.49
N ILE A 260 18.92 10.31 12.15
CA ILE A 260 18.95 10.22 13.62
C ILE A 260 20.27 10.80 14.18
N LEU A 261 21.39 10.54 13.51
CA LEU A 261 22.71 11.01 13.90
C LEU A 261 22.99 12.46 13.48
N GLY A 262 22.06 13.12 12.78
CA GLY A 262 22.20 14.50 12.34
C GLY A 262 23.32 14.72 11.33
N PHE A 263 23.61 13.75 10.47
CA PHE A 263 24.67 13.90 9.48
C PHE A 263 24.35 15.01 8.47
N PRO A 264 25.33 15.85 8.10
CA PRO A 264 25.14 16.84 7.05
C PRO A 264 24.82 16.14 5.71
N ALA A 265 24.02 16.79 4.88
CA ALA A 265 23.48 16.23 3.64
C ALA A 265 24.54 15.55 2.73
N PRO A 266 25.75 16.12 2.50
CA PRO A 266 26.76 15.43 1.68
C PRO A 266 27.22 14.10 2.26
N LEU A 267 27.38 14.02 3.58
CA LEU A 267 27.80 12.80 4.28
C LEU A 267 26.68 11.75 4.27
N SER A 268 25.41 12.17 4.44
CA SER A 268 24.25 11.30 4.32
C SER A 268 24.16 10.68 2.92
N VAL A 269 24.37 11.48 1.87
CA VAL A 269 24.37 11.01 0.48
C VAL A 269 25.52 10.03 0.23
N PHE A 270 26.72 10.32 0.73
CA PHE A 270 27.85 9.41 0.63
C PHE A 270 27.57 8.07 1.34
N ALA A 271 27.10 8.11 2.59
CA ALA A 271 26.73 6.92 3.35
C ALA A 271 25.65 6.09 2.65
N TYR A 272 24.67 6.73 2.03
CA TYR A 272 23.65 6.05 1.21
C TYR A 272 24.29 5.28 0.04
N TYR A 273 25.18 5.91 -0.74
CA TYR A 273 25.78 5.23 -1.89
C TYR A 273 26.72 4.09 -1.49
N VAL A 274 27.47 4.25 -0.41
CA VAL A 274 28.27 3.16 0.17
C VAL A 274 27.37 1.99 0.58
N SER A 275 26.26 2.28 1.27
CA SER A 275 25.28 1.26 1.67
C SER A 275 24.62 0.59 0.46
N LYS A 276 24.29 1.37 -0.57
CA LYS A 276 23.72 0.89 -1.82
C LYS A 276 24.66 -0.07 -2.57
N PHE A 277 25.97 0.17 -2.49
CA PHE A 277 26.95 -0.77 -3.02
C PHE A 277 26.85 -2.14 -2.33
N PHE A 278 26.69 -2.18 -1.01
CA PHE A 278 26.51 -3.43 -0.27
C PHE A 278 25.17 -4.12 -0.55
N ASP A 279 24.14 -3.40 -0.90
CA ASP A 279 22.84 -3.98 -1.30
C ASP A 279 22.98 -4.96 -2.47
N HIS A 280 23.97 -4.78 -3.37
CA HIS A 280 24.19 -5.65 -4.53
C HIS A 280 24.60 -7.07 -4.14
N PHE A 281 25.19 -7.25 -2.95
CA PHE A 281 25.65 -8.56 -2.48
C PHE A 281 24.56 -9.35 -1.75
N VAL A 282 23.44 -8.71 -1.42
CA VAL A 282 22.34 -9.33 -0.69
C VAL A 282 21.07 -9.34 -1.55
N ASN A 283 20.85 -10.45 -2.24
CA ASN A 283 19.68 -10.63 -3.09
C ASN A 283 18.68 -11.60 -2.43
N SER A 284 18.23 -11.28 -1.22
CA SER A 284 17.27 -12.08 -0.48
C SER A 284 16.09 -11.24 -0.05
N PRO A 285 14.84 -11.54 -0.50
CA PRO A 285 13.65 -10.81 -0.07
C PRO A 285 13.50 -10.72 1.44
N SER A 286 13.83 -11.79 2.15
CA SER A 286 13.74 -11.85 3.61
C SER A 286 14.79 -10.99 4.33
N TRP A 287 16.00 -10.88 3.79
CA TRP A 287 17.10 -10.15 4.44
C TRP A 287 17.13 -8.66 4.09
N ASN A 288 16.46 -8.25 3.02
CA ASN A 288 16.39 -6.84 2.65
C ASN A 288 15.47 -6.05 3.60
N TYR A 289 15.57 -4.73 3.58
CA TYR A 289 14.74 -3.83 4.40
C TYR A 289 13.27 -3.95 4.05
N SER A 290 12.98 -4.04 2.77
CA SER A 290 11.65 -4.32 2.24
C SER A 290 11.71 -5.34 1.11
N PHE A 291 10.57 -5.86 0.74
CA PHE A 291 10.42 -6.78 -0.39
C PHE A 291 9.22 -6.39 -1.25
N VAL A 292 9.35 -6.66 -2.53
CA VAL A 292 8.25 -6.57 -3.50
C VAL A 292 7.90 -8.00 -3.92
N GLN A 293 6.62 -8.34 -3.84
CA GLN A 293 6.08 -9.59 -4.38
C GLN A 293 4.91 -9.26 -5.29
N VAL A 294 4.85 -9.94 -6.43
CA VAL A 294 3.76 -9.86 -7.40
C VAL A 294 3.15 -11.24 -7.55
N TYR A 295 1.86 -11.29 -7.37
CA TYR A 295 1.08 -12.51 -7.51
C TYR A 295 0.09 -12.36 -8.66
N ARG A 296 -0.11 -13.44 -9.38
CA ARG A 296 -1.16 -13.57 -10.40
C ARG A 296 -2.24 -14.51 -9.90
N ARG A 297 -3.51 -14.13 -10.06
CA ARG A 297 -4.62 -15.03 -9.79
C ARG A 297 -4.71 -16.11 -10.88
N VAL A 298 -4.68 -17.35 -10.49
CA VAL A 298 -4.86 -18.55 -11.33
C VAL A 298 -6.26 -19.13 -11.19
#